data_5f6ec0beba9fe670cb349273c8eab918
#
_entry.id   5f6ec0beba9fe670cb349273c8eab918
#
_cell.length_a   1.000
_cell.length_b   1.000
_cell.length_c   1.000
_cell.angle_alpha   90.00
_cell.angle_beta   90.00
_cell.angle_gamma   90.00
#
_symmetry.space_group_name_H-M   'P 1'
#
loop_
_entity.id
_entity.type
_entity.pdbx_description
1 polymer ?
#
loop_
_entity_poly.entity_id
_entity_poly.type
_entity_poly.pdbx_seq_one_letter_code
_entity_poly.pdbx_strand_id
1 'polypeptide(L)'
;MDIIKNIKVAEIVANISTSVNNGEVNPLDAIVSLKKLEMIVKQTKAEISELVIIEAAKHGKTFNYLDAEITNKYSAGRYDYSNIPEIVAKELELKAIKDKHRAAINVDVIDLDTGELIAAPIYKGGKEIISIKLNK
;
A
#
# COMPACT_ATOMS: atom_id res chain seq x y z
N MET A 1 23.57 18.21 3.71
CA MET A 1 22.85 17.63 2.55
C MET A 1 23.69 16.61 1.76
N ASP A 2 24.99 16.63 1.89
CA ASP A 2 25.84 15.63 1.20
C ASP A 2 25.61 14.20 1.63
N ILE A 3 25.15 14.00 2.85
CA ILE A 3 24.79 12.66 3.39
C ILE A 3 23.69 12.01 2.56
N ILE A 4 22.73 12.79 2.06
CA ILE A 4 21.59 12.25 1.28
C ILE A 4 22.04 11.87 -0.14
N LYS A 5 23.01 12.57 -0.72
CA LYS A 5 23.47 12.32 -2.10
C LYS A 5 24.25 11.02 -2.27
N ASN A 6 24.83 10.48 -1.18
CA ASN A 6 25.71 9.31 -1.21
C ASN A 6 25.13 8.10 -0.48
N ILE A 7 23.80 7.99 -0.41
CA ILE A 7 23.13 6.85 0.24
C ILE A 7 23.39 5.59 -0.59
N LYS A 8 24.08 4.64 0.02
CA LYS A 8 24.26 3.28 -0.53
C LYS A 8 23.23 2.34 0.12
N VAL A 9 22.12 2.14 -0.58
CA VAL A 9 20.98 1.37 -0.07
C VAL A 9 21.39 -0.03 0.38
N ALA A 10 22.14 -0.76 -0.45
CA ALA A 10 22.56 -2.12 -0.15
C ALA A 10 23.44 -2.22 1.12
N GLU A 11 24.32 -1.24 1.33
CA GLU A 11 25.19 -1.17 2.51
C GLU A 11 24.39 -0.90 3.79
N ILE A 12 23.43 0.01 3.75
CA ILE A 12 22.56 0.31 4.88
C ILE A 12 21.70 -0.88 5.24
N VAL A 13 21.09 -1.53 4.25
CA VAL A 13 20.29 -2.75 4.46
C VAL A 13 21.13 -3.84 5.09
N ALA A 14 22.33 -4.10 4.57
CA ALA A 14 23.24 -5.12 5.11
C ALA A 14 23.64 -4.82 6.55
N ASN A 15 23.98 -3.57 6.86
CA ASN A 15 24.39 -3.17 8.23
C ASN A 15 23.26 -3.36 9.24
N ILE A 16 22.05 -2.93 8.93
CA ILE A 16 20.89 -3.10 9.80
C ILE A 16 20.57 -4.58 9.97
N SER A 17 20.52 -5.35 8.89
CA SER A 17 20.21 -6.78 8.94
C SER A 17 21.24 -7.55 9.75
N THR A 18 22.51 -7.26 9.58
CA THR A 18 23.60 -7.89 10.34
C THR A 18 23.51 -7.58 11.81
N SER A 19 23.31 -6.31 12.19
CA SER A 19 23.20 -5.91 13.61
C SER A 19 22.00 -6.56 14.31
N VAL A 20 20.88 -6.71 13.61
CA VAL A 20 19.71 -7.43 14.15
C VAL A 20 20.00 -8.94 14.27
N ASN A 21 20.58 -9.55 13.24
CA ASN A 21 20.87 -10.99 13.23
C ASN A 21 21.92 -11.38 14.30
N ASN A 22 22.88 -10.49 14.58
CA ASN A 22 23.90 -10.70 15.60
C ASN A 22 23.40 -10.40 17.03
N GLY A 23 22.18 -9.93 17.19
CA GLY A 23 21.61 -9.57 18.48
C GLY A 23 22.10 -8.24 19.05
N GLU A 24 22.80 -7.43 18.26
CA GLU A 24 23.28 -6.10 18.68
C GLU A 24 22.13 -5.10 18.80
N VAL A 25 21.09 -5.27 17.99
CA VAL A 25 19.88 -4.44 17.94
C VAL A 25 18.66 -5.32 18.12
N ASN A 26 17.76 -4.90 19.00
CA ASN A 26 16.47 -5.58 19.15
C ASN A 26 15.64 -5.44 17.86
N PRO A 27 15.10 -6.54 17.30
CA PRO A 27 14.26 -6.48 16.09
C PRO A 27 13.09 -5.50 16.18
N LEU A 28 12.46 -5.34 17.35
CA LEU A 28 11.35 -4.40 17.54
C LEU A 28 11.82 -2.95 17.51
N ASP A 29 13.00 -2.65 18.06
CA ASP A 29 13.59 -1.31 17.96
C ASP A 29 13.93 -0.96 16.52
N ALA A 30 14.49 -1.91 15.79
CA ALA A 30 14.80 -1.75 14.37
C ALA A 30 13.56 -1.46 13.54
N ILE A 31 12.47 -2.25 13.68
CA ILE A 31 11.27 -2.07 12.87
C ILE A 31 10.51 -0.78 13.20
N VAL A 32 10.48 -0.36 14.46
CA VAL A 32 9.87 0.93 14.85
C VAL A 32 10.69 2.09 14.29
N SER A 33 12.01 2.02 14.33
CA SER A 33 12.89 3.05 13.74
C SER A 33 12.73 3.13 12.22
N LEU A 34 12.63 2.00 11.53
CA LEU A 34 12.36 1.95 10.10
C LEU A 34 10.98 2.55 9.76
N LYS A 35 9.97 2.31 10.59
CA LYS A 35 8.65 2.94 10.41
C LYS A 35 8.69 4.47 10.55
N LYS A 36 9.48 4.99 11.47
CA LYS A 36 9.71 6.45 11.59
C LYS A 36 10.39 7.01 10.34
N LEU A 37 11.42 6.32 9.82
CA LEU A 37 12.09 6.72 8.59
C LEU A 37 11.14 6.70 7.38
N GLU A 38 10.31 5.68 7.25
CA GLU A 38 9.27 5.61 6.21
C GLU A 38 8.33 6.81 6.26
N MET A 39 7.90 7.21 7.46
CA MET A 39 7.05 8.38 7.65
C MET A 39 7.76 9.69 7.29
N ILE A 40 9.02 9.85 7.69
CA ILE A 40 9.84 11.01 7.31
C ILE A 40 9.96 11.11 5.79
N VAL A 41 10.30 10.01 5.13
CA VAL A 41 10.43 9.96 3.67
C VAL A 41 9.11 10.34 2.99
N LYS A 42 7.99 9.77 3.45
CA LYS A 42 6.67 10.05 2.89
C LYS A 42 6.27 11.51 3.02
N GLN A 43 6.43 12.09 4.22
CA GLN A 43 6.07 13.48 4.49
C GLN A 43 6.97 14.45 3.70
N THR A 44 8.27 14.23 3.74
CA THR A 44 9.22 15.08 3.02
C THR A 44 8.95 15.07 1.50
N LYS A 45 8.72 13.88 0.92
CA LYS A 45 8.36 13.78 -0.50
C LYS A 45 7.09 14.57 -0.84
N ALA A 46 6.09 14.55 0.03
CA ALA A 46 4.86 15.32 -0.17
C ALA A 46 5.14 16.83 -0.15
N GLU A 47 5.94 17.30 0.80
CA GLU A 47 6.26 18.72 0.95
C GLU A 47 7.07 19.30 -0.22
N ILE A 48 8.01 18.51 -0.77
CA ILE A 48 8.86 18.98 -1.87
C ILE A 48 8.34 18.64 -3.27
N SER A 49 7.20 17.94 -3.38
CA SER A 49 6.70 17.38 -4.65
C SER A 49 6.54 18.39 -5.77
N GLU A 50 5.99 19.57 -5.48
CA GLU A 50 5.81 20.63 -6.47
C GLU A 50 7.16 21.18 -6.98
N LEU A 51 8.11 21.39 -6.09
CA LEU A 51 9.46 21.86 -6.46
C LEU A 51 10.19 20.82 -7.31
N VAL A 52 10.01 19.53 -6.98
CA VAL A 52 10.59 18.43 -7.77
C VAL A 52 10.02 18.41 -9.19
N ILE A 53 8.70 18.58 -9.35
CA ILE A 53 8.04 18.61 -10.66
C ILE A 53 8.56 19.79 -11.49
N ILE A 54 8.66 20.97 -10.89
CA ILE A 54 9.16 22.17 -11.56
C ILE A 54 10.62 21.97 -12.03
N GLU A 55 11.46 21.42 -11.17
CA GLU A 55 12.87 21.18 -11.50
C GLU A 55 13.01 20.10 -12.57
N ALA A 56 12.28 18.99 -12.46
CA ALA A 56 12.30 17.91 -13.43
C ALA A 56 11.85 18.35 -14.83
N ALA A 57 10.88 19.26 -14.92
CA ALA A 57 10.38 19.79 -16.18
C ALA A 57 11.47 20.50 -17.02
N LYS A 58 12.54 20.99 -16.39
CA LYS A 58 13.68 21.64 -17.07
C LYS A 58 14.56 20.66 -17.84
N HIS A 59 14.45 19.36 -17.56
CA HIS A 59 15.33 18.30 -18.10
C HIS A 59 14.70 17.45 -19.20
N GLY A 60 13.44 17.69 -19.56
CA GLY A 60 12.70 16.92 -20.57
C GLY A 60 11.97 15.72 -19.99
N LYS A 61 11.54 14.81 -20.87
CA LYS A 61 10.64 13.70 -20.49
C LYS A 61 11.33 12.62 -19.64
N THR A 62 12.52 12.22 -20.05
CA THR A 62 13.33 11.21 -19.35
C THR A 62 14.78 11.65 -19.34
N PHE A 63 15.41 11.60 -18.18
CA PHE A 63 16.80 12.00 -18.00
C PHE A 63 17.42 11.25 -16.83
N ASN A 64 18.75 11.17 -16.82
CA ASN A 64 19.51 10.62 -15.70
C ASN A 64 19.96 11.74 -14.76
N TYR A 65 19.79 11.52 -13.48
CA TYR A 65 20.24 12.44 -12.44
C TYR A 65 20.78 11.64 -11.23
N LEU A 66 22.02 11.88 -10.86
CA LEU A 66 22.76 11.01 -9.94
C LEU A 66 22.69 9.56 -10.42
N ASP A 67 22.37 8.62 -9.55
CA ASP A 67 22.29 7.19 -9.87
C ASP A 67 20.85 6.74 -10.22
N ALA A 68 20.02 7.65 -10.74
CA ALA A 68 18.62 7.40 -11.04
C ALA A 68 18.20 7.90 -12.41
N GLU A 69 17.32 7.14 -13.06
CA GLU A 69 16.57 7.60 -14.22
C GLU A 69 15.26 8.24 -13.75
N ILE A 70 15.03 9.47 -14.17
CA ILE A 70 13.84 10.24 -13.83
C ILE A 70 12.98 10.41 -15.08
N THR A 71 11.69 10.09 -14.97
CA THR A 71 10.71 10.26 -16.04
C THR A 71 9.57 11.15 -15.60
N ASN A 72 9.33 12.22 -16.35
CA ASN A 72 8.16 13.08 -16.19
C ASN A 72 6.93 12.39 -16.82
N LYS A 73 5.94 12.05 -16.01
CA LYS A 73 4.71 11.45 -16.49
C LYS A 73 3.51 11.91 -15.68
N TYR A 74 2.35 11.93 -16.33
CA TYR A 74 1.09 12.13 -15.63
C TYR A 74 0.61 10.79 -15.05
N SER A 75 0.06 10.83 -13.84
CA SER A 75 -0.66 9.68 -13.30
C SER A 75 -1.92 9.43 -14.13
N ALA A 76 -2.29 8.17 -14.30
CA ALA A 76 -3.56 7.84 -14.93
C ALA A 76 -4.72 8.40 -14.10
N GLY A 77 -5.59 9.14 -14.77
CA GLY A 77 -6.85 9.58 -14.17
C GLY A 77 -7.77 8.40 -13.87
N ARG A 78 -8.72 8.62 -13.00
CA ARG A 78 -9.77 7.64 -12.71
C ARG A 78 -11.11 8.22 -13.12
N TYR A 79 -11.95 7.38 -13.71
CA TYR A 79 -13.33 7.72 -13.91
C TYR A 79 -14.13 7.45 -12.63
N ASP A 80 -14.89 8.41 -12.18
CA ASP A 80 -15.84 8.26 -11.08
C ASP A 80 -17.21 7.93 -11.64
N TYR A 81 -17.72 6.77 -11.28
CA TYR A 81 -19.03 6.27 -11.74
C TYR A 81 -20.14 6.50 -10.72
N SER A 82 -19.87 7.20 -9.62
CA SER A 82 -20.85 7.44 -8.56
C SER A 82 -22.06 8.26 -8.99
N ASN A 83 -21.94 8.98 -10.10
CA ASN A 83 -23.02 9.75 -10.72
C ASN A 83 -23.88 8.95 -11.72
N ILE A 84 -23.59 7.66 -11.91
CA ILE A 84 -24.33 6.79 -12.85
C ILE A 84 -25.22 5.84 -12.02
N PRO A 85 -26.55 6.10 -11.97
CA PRO A 85 -27.46 5.32 -11.12
C PRO A 85 -27.46 3.83 -11.41
N GLU A 86 -27.33 3.42 -12.67
CA GLU A 86 -27.29 2.02 -13.07
C GLU A 86 -26.08 1.29 -12.47
N ILE A 87 -24.90 1.91 -12.48
CA ILE A 87 -23.68 1.33 -11.90
C ILE A 87 -23.81 1.22 -10.37
N VAL A 88 -24.27 2.30 -9.72
CA VAL A 88 -24.49 2.31 -8.27
C VAL A 88 -25.47 1.21 -7.85
N ALA A 89 -26.56 1.05 -8.58
CA ALA A 89 -27.56 0.00 -8.32
C ALA A 89 -26.95 -1.41 -8.45
N LYS A 90 -26.12 -1.65 -9.46
CA LYS A 90 -25.45 -2.95 -9.66
C LYS A 90 -24.39 -3.24 -8.60
N GLU A 91 -23.67 -2.24 -8.14
CA GLU A 91 -22.71 -2.39 -7.02
C GLU A 91 -23.42 -2.76 -5.72
N LEU A 92 -24.56 -2.12 -5.42
CA LEU A 92 -25.39 -2.47 -4.27
C LEU A 92 -25.97 -3.88 -4.37
N GLU A 93 -26.46 -4.28 -5.54
CA GLU A 93 -26.93 -5.63 -5.81
C GLU A 93 -25.82 -6.67 -5.59
N LEU A 94 -24.61 -6.42 -6.12
CA LEU A 94 -23.46 -7.28 -5.94
C LEU A 94 -23.07 -7.39 -4.46
N LYS A 95 -23.10 -6.29 -3.72
CA LYS A 95 -22.84 -6.28 -2.29
C LYS A 95 -23.85 -7.14 -1.53
N ALA A 96 -25.15 -6.99 -1.84
CA ALA A 96 -26.20 -7.78 -1.22
C ALA A 96 -26.02 -9.30 -1.47
N ILE A 97 -25.64 -9.68 -2.70
CA ILE A 97 -25.34 -11.08 -3.05
C ILE A 97 -24.14 -11.60 -2.25
N LYS A 98 -23.07 -10.81 -2.16
CA LYS A 98 -21.87 -11.17 -1.36
C LYS A 98 -22.22 -11.34 0.13
N ASP A 99 -23.02 -10.45 0.68
CA ASP A 99 -23.44 -10.52 2.09
C ASP A 99 -24.33 -11.75 2.37
N LYS A 100 -25.22 -12.10 1.43
CA LYS A 100 -26.03 -13.32 1.48
C LYS A 100 -25.15 -14.57 1.59
N HIS A 101 -24.14 -14.69 0.73
CA HIS A 101 -23.23 -15.84 0.75
C HIS A 101 -22.29 -15.83 1.97
N ARG A 102 -21.87 -14.64 2.41
CA ARG A 102 -21.05 -14.52 3.62
C ARG A 102 -21.78 -14.99 4.88
N ALA A 103 -23.09 -14.78 4.96
CA ALA A 103 -23.91 -15.26 6.07
C ALA A 103 -23.94 -16.79 6.18
N ALA A 104 -23.59 -17.51 5.11
CA ALA A 104 -23.51 -18.98 5.10
C ALA A 104 -22.15 -19.53 5.59
N ILE A 105 -21.23 -18.67 6.04
CA ILE A 105 -19.94 -19.10 6.62
C ILE A 105 -20.21 -19.79 7.96
N ASN A 106 -19.77 -21.05 8.09
CA ASN A 106 -19.93 -21.90 9.29
C ASN A 106 -21.38 -22.16 9.74
N VAL A 107 -22.39 -21.82 8.93
CA VAL A 107 -23.79 -22.02 9.19
C VAL A 107 -24.50 -22.43 7.90
N ASP A 108 -25.27 -23.48 7.94
CA ASP A 108 -26.12 -23.87 6.82
C ASP A 108 -27.30 -22.90 6.70
N VAL A 109 -27.38 -22.21 5.58
CA VAL A 109 -28.46 -21.27 5.25
C VAL A 109 -29.16 -21.76 3.99
N ILE A 110 -30.49 -21.84 4.03
CA ILE A 110 -31.33 -22.23 2.92
C ILE A 110 -31.90 -20.95 2.27
N ASP A 111 -31.84 -20.89 0.96
CA ASP A 111 -32.54 -19.85 0.18
C ASP A 111 -34.05 -20.10 0.24
N LEU A 112 -34.80 -19.17 0.81
CA LEU A 112 -36.24 -19.31 0.98
C LEU A 112 -37.01 -19.31 -0.35
N ASP A 113 -36.44 -18.74 -1.40
CA ASP A 113 -37.10 -18.68 -2.72
C ASP A 113 -36.86 -19.96 -3.53
N THR A 114 -35.67 -20.57 -3.43
CA THR A 114 -35.29 -21.74 -4.23
C THR A 114 -35.28 -23.05 -3.42
N GLY A 115 -35.23 -22.99 -2.10
CA GLY A 115 -35.04 -24.13 -1.23
C GLY A 115 -33.64 -24.75 -1.26
N GLU A 116 -32.71 -24.15 -1.97
CA GLU A 116 -31.34 -24.63 -2.09
C GLU A 116 -30.45 -24.11 -0.98
N LEU A 117 -29.41 -24.89 -0.66
CA LEU A 117 -28.37 -24.49 0.29
C LEU A 117 -27.53 -23.36 -0.31
N ILE A 118 -27.40 -22.25 0.43
CA ILE A 118 -26.57 -21.13 0.01
C ILE A 118 -25.08 -21.50 0.16
N ALA A 119 -24.33 -21.40 -0.94
CA ALA A 119 -22.90 -21.66 -0.94
C ALA A 119 -22.14 -20.60 -0.15
N ALA A 120 -21.27 -21.04 0.78
CA ALA A 120 -20.34 -20.16 1.48
C ALA A 120 -19.17 -19.78 0.58
N PRO A 121 -18.60 -18.55 0.72
CA PRO A 121 -17.37 -18.18 0.05
C PRO A 121 -16.21 -19.03 0.57
N ILE A 122 -15.23 -19.27 -0.30
CA ILE A 122 -14.01 -19.99 0.07
C ILE A 122 -13.09 -19.03 0.84
N TYR A 123 -12.70 -19.43 2.06
CA TYR A 123 -11.71 -18.70 2.84
C TYR A 123 -10.30 -18.99 2.31
N LYS A 124 -9.62 -17.95 1.85
CA LYS A 124 -8.19 -18.01 1.54
C LYS A 124 -7.45 -17.48 2.75
N GLY A 125 -6.83 -18.37 3.50
CA GLY A 125 -6.18 -18.06 4.76
C GLY A 125 -5.23 -16.85 4.67
N GLY A 126 -5.26 -16.04 5.71
CA GLY A 126 -4.30 -14.97 5.92
C GLY A 126 -3.00 -15.50 6.49
N LYS A 127 -2.03 -14.63 6.63
CA LYS A 127 -0.76 -14.89 7.33
C LYS A 127 -0.57 -13.91 8.46
N GLU A 128 0.23 -14.31 9.43
CA GLU A 128 0.61 -13.42 10.52
C GLU A 128 1.41 -12.23 9.99
N ILE A 129 1.01 -11.03 10.37
CA ILE A 129 1.68 -9.78 10.05
C ILE A 129 1.81 -8.92 11.29
N ILE A 130 2.79 -8.02 11.29
CA ILE A 130 2.98 -7.03 12.35
C ILE A 130 2.49 -5.68 11.86
N SER A 131 1.57 -5.07 12.61
CA SER A 131 1.11 -3.71 12.36
C SER A 131 1.78 -2.74 13.33
N ILE A 132 2.33 -1.66 12.81
CA ILE A 132 3.03 -0.65 13.59
C ILE A 132 2.33 0.69 13.40
N LYS A 133 1.84 1.26 14.50
CA LYS A 133 1.30 2.61 14.55
C LYS A 133 2.19 3.46 15.44
N LEU A 134 2.73 4.54 14.88
CA LEU A 134 3.52 5.49 15.67
C LEU A 134 2.60 6.36 16.53
N ASN A 135 2.93 6.51 17.79
CA ASN A 135 2.26 7.43 18.68
C ASN A 135 2.63 8.88 18.33
N LYS A 136 1.67 9.76 18.46
CA LYS A 136 1.88 11.19 18.24
C LYS A 136 2.63 11.81 19.40
#